data_66d7899ebd208bc4dafae0b112f556f4
#
_entry.id   66d7899ebd208bc4dafae0b112f556f4
#
_cell.length_a   1.000
_cell.length_b   1.000
_cell.length_c   1.000
_cell.angle_alpha   90.00
_cell.angle_beta   90.00
_cell.angle_gamma   90.00
#
_symmetry.space_group_name_H-M   'P 1'
#
loop_
_entity.id
_entity.type
_entity.pdbx_description
1 polymer ?
#
loop_
_entity_poly.entity_id
_entity_poly.type
_entity_poly.pdbx_seq_one_letter_code
_entity_poly.pdbx_strand_id
1 'polypeptide(L)'
;TLKDHKTAYAGCTREVLLGPAAQVILVPYLPRASTAAVFDPREAEKARLRARRAARKTKLYPSHIQRRKDKKKTKPKRTAGLFYTEAAYRRAIQRACRRAGVENWFPNQIRHTAATEYKNRYGWEIARVVLGQKSVNTTAIYAERDREGAMHAVREIG
;
A
#
# COMPACT_ATOMS: atom_id res chain seq x y z
N THR A 1 14.60 -7.05 6.77
CA THR A 1 14.40 -8.43 6.32
C THR A 1 13.07 -8.96 6.83
N LEU A 2 12.26 -9.56 5.95
CA LEU A 2 10.99 -10.18 6.30
C LEU A 2 11.24 -11.64 6.72
N LYS A 3 10.81 -11.99 7.94
CA LYS A 3 10.95 -13.35 8.48
C LYS A 3 9.91 -14.31 7.91
N ASP A 4 8.68 -13.82 7.69
CA ASP A 4 7.57 -14.63 7.20
C ASP A 4 7.06 -14.08 5.86
N HIS A 5 7.18 -14.89 4.80
CA HIS A 5 6.73 -14.55 3.44
C HIS A 5 6.53 -15.81 2.60
N LYS A 6 5.85 -15.68 1.46
CA LYS A 6 5.43 -16.81 0.59
C LYS A 6 6.52 -17.84 0.27
N THR A 7 7.79 -17.45 0.20
CA THR A 7 8.92 -18.33 -0.14
C THR A 7 9.87 -18.59 1.02
N ALA A 8 9.48 -18.24 2.26
CA ALA A 8 10.27 -18.50 3.45
C ALA A 8 10.52 -20.00 3.66
N TYR A 9 9.53 -20.86 3.34
CA TYR A 9 9.64 -22.31 3.39
C TYR A 9 10.78 -22.87 2.53
N ALA A 10 11.22 -22.15 1.51
CA ALA A 10 12.32 -22.55 0.61
C ALA A 10 13.67 -21.93 1.03
N GLY A 11 13.83 -21.50 2.28
CA GLY A 11 15.06 -20.93 2.82
C GLY A 11 15.43 -19.55 2.25
N CYS A 12 14.49 -18.87 1.57
CA CYS A 12 14.79 -17.58 0.96
C CYS A 12 14.62 -16.46 1.97
N THR A 13 15.59 -15.59 2.05
CA THR A 13 15.48 -14.30 2.74
C THR A 13 14.86 -13.28 1.79
N ARG A 14 14.07 -12.36 2.34
CA ARG A 14 13.51 -11.26 1.57
C ARG A 14 13.81 -9.94 2.25
N GLU A 15 14.56 -9.13 1.54
CA GLU A 15 14.83 -7.75 1.93
C GLU A 15 13.95 -6.80 1.10
N VAL A 16 13.47 -5.75 1.75
CA VAL A 16 12.74 -4.68 1.07
C VAL A 16 13.60 -3.43 1.16
N LEU A 17 14.11 -3.01 0.02
CA LEU A 17 14.91 -1.80 -0.10
C LEU A 17 13.99 -0.58 -0.07
N LEU A 18 14.26 0.35 0.83
CA LEU A 18 13.45 1.56 1.02
C LEU A 18 14.27 2.77 0.60
N GLY A 19 13.87 3.38 -0.50
CA GLY A 19 14.44 4.64 -0.97
C GLY A 19 14.09 5.84 -0.05
N PRO A 20 14.77 7.00 -0.21
CA PRO A 20 14.60 8.16 0.67
C PRO A 20 13.15 8.62 0.82
N ALA A 21 12.39 8.68 -0.28
CA ALA A 21 10.97 9.08 -0.23
C ALA A 21 10.11 8.14 0.62
N ALA A 22 10.34 6.82 0.52
CA ALA A 22 9.64 5.84 1.35
C ALA A 22 10.05 5.96 2.83
N GLN A 23 11.33 6.23 3.11
CA GLN A 23 11.84 6.45 4.46
C GLN A 23 11.16 7.65 5.12
N VAL A 24 11.03 8.79 4.43
CA VAL A 24 10.34 9.98 4.93
C VAL A 24 8.89 9.65 5.35
N ILE A 25 8.19 8.85 4.56
CA ILE A 25 6.82 8.42 4.88
C ILE A 25 6.78 7.51 6.11
N LEU A 26 7.80 6.66 6.30
CA LEU A 26 7.81 5.63 7.35
C LEU A 26 8.35 6.14 8.69
N VAL A 27 9.24 7.13 8.70
CA VAL A 27 9.86 7.69 9.92
C VAL A 27 8.86 7.96 11.05
N PRO A 28 7.69 8.60 10.82
CA PRO A 28 6.71 8.85 11.89
C PRO A 28 6.14 7.59 12.56
N TYR A 29 6.28 6.44 11.92
CA TYR A 29 5.75 5.16 12.39
C TYR A 29 6.81 4.25 13.03
N LEU A 30 8.10 4.57 12.90
CA LEU A 30 9.20 3.77 13.46
C LEU A 30 9.21 3.69 15.01
N PRO A 31 8.77 4.72 15.77
CA PRO A 31 8.74 4.65 17.24
C PRO A 31 7.72 3.66 17.81
N ARG A 32 7.02 2.90 16.97
CA ARG A 32 6.05 1.90 17.40
C ARG A 32 6.73 0.63 17.88
N ALA A 33 6.01 -0.13 18.73
CA ALA A 33 6.46 -1.47 19.10
C ALA A 33 6.65 -2.34 17.84
N SER A 34 7.68 -3.18 17.85
CA SER A 34 8.05 -4.03 16.69
C SER A 34 6.93 -4.98 16.22
N THR A 35 5.99 -5.30 17.12
CA THR A 35 4.82 -6.13 16.84
C THR A 35 3.61 -5.32 16.33
N ALA A 36 3.68 -3.99 16.38
CA ALA A 36 2.57 -3.14 15.95
C ALA A 36 2.54 -2.99 14.42
N ALA A 37 1.32 -2.88 13.87
CA ALA A 37 1.17 -2.55 12.46
C ALA A 37 1.70 -1.14 12.17
N VAL A 38 2.48 -0.99 11.11
CA VAL A 38 2.91 0.33 10.61
C VAL A 38 1.70 1.20 10.28
N PHE A 39 0.72 0.64 9.59
CA PHE A 39 -0.55 1.32 9.27
C PHE A 39 -1.71 0.61 9.97
N ASP A 40 -2.18 1.17 11.07
CA ASP A 40 -3.29 0.61 11.85
C ASP A 40 -4.65 1.11 11.33
N PRO A 41 -5.55 0.21 10.87
CA PRO A 41 -6.89 0.59 10.43
C PRO A 41 -7.71 1.35 11.47
N ARG A 42 -7.47 1.11 12.76
CA ARG A 42 -8.15 1.78 13.87
C ARG A 42 -7.76 3.25 13.97
N GLU A 43 -6.50 3.59 13.66
CA GLU A 43 -6.03 4.97 13.62
C GLU A 43 -6.66 5.73 12.46
N ALA A 44 -6.70 5.13 11.27
CA ALA A 44 -7.37 5.70 10.11
C ALA A 44 -8.86 5.96 10.40
N GLU A 45 -9.54 5.04 11.08
CA GLU A 45 -10.95 5.23 11.47
C GLU A 45 -11.10 6.34 12.53
N LYS A 46 -10.22 6.40 13.53
CA LYS A 46 -10.19 7.50 14.52
C LYS A 46 -9.98 8.85 13.85
N ALA A 47 -9.02 8.95 12.93
CA ALA A 47 -8.74 10.17 12.17
C ALA A 47 -9.96 10.59 11.33
N ARG A 48 -10.58 9.65 10.63
CA ARG A 48 -11.82 9.88 9.87
C ARG A 48 -12.94 10.41 10.75
N LEU A 49 -13.13 9.82 11.92
CA LEU A 49 -14.15 10.26 12.88
C LEU A 49 -13.86 11.65 13.46
N ARG A 50 -12.59 11.96 13.73
CA ARG A 50 -12.16 13.30 14.16
C ARG A 50 -12.45 14.34 13.09
N ALA A 51 -12.04 14.08 11.85
CA ALA A 51 -12.29 14.98 10.71
C ALA A 51 -13.80 15.22 10.51
N ARG A 52 -14.63 14.16 10.58
CA ARG A 52 -16.09 14.28 10.48
C ARG A 52 -16.69 15.11 11.63
N ARG A 53 -16.13 15.03 12.83
CA ARG A 53 -16.56 15.85 13.97
C ARG A 53 -16.17 17.31 13.78
N ALA A 54 -14.95 17.58 13.33
CA ALA A 54 -14.46 18.92 13.06
C ALA A 54 -15.25 19.63 11.94
N ALA A 55 -15.60 18.89 10.87
CA ALA A 55 -16.42 19.39 9.77
C ALA A 55 -17.91 19.57 10.12
N ARG A 56 -18.33 19.28 11.35
CA ARG A 56 -19.73 19.38 11.74
C ARG A 56 -20.16 20.82 11.92
N LYS A 57 -21.16 21.26 11.15
CA LYS A 57 -21.74 22.61 11.23
C LYS A 57 -22.80 22.76 12.34
N THR A 58 -23.42 21.66 12.79
CA THR A 58 -24.52 21.72 13.78
C THR A 58 -24.00 21.51 15.18
N LYS A 59 -24.54 22.30 16.14
CA LYS A 59 -24.21 22.20 17.57
C LYS A 59 -24.55 20.80 18.14
N LEU A 60 -23.74 20.33 19.07
CA LEU A 60 -23.95 19.05 19.74
C LEU A 60 -24.65 19.31 21.06
N TYR A 61 -25.92 18.90 21.16
CA TYR A 61 -26.70 19.02 22.42
C TYR A 61 -26.42 17.83 23.35
N PRO A 62 -26.51 18.02 24.69
CA PRO A 62 -26.28 16.95 25.66
C PRO A 62 -27.17 15.71 25.43
N SER A 63 -28.44 15.90 25.06
CA SER A 63 -29.37 14.83 24.71
C SER A 63 -28.90 13.98 23.53
N HIS A 64 -28.25 14.58 22.54
CA HIS A 64 -27.66 13.82 21.41
C HIS A 64 -26.46 13.01 21.85
N ILE A 65 -25.67 13.52 22.81
CA ILE A 65 -24.52 12.81 23.36
C ILE A 65 -25.02 11.59 24.15
N GLN A 66 -26.02 11.79 25.01
CA GLN A 66 -26.59 10.72 25.82
C GLN A 66 -27.20 9.65 24.93
N ARG A 67 -28.07 9.99 23.98
CA ARG A 67 -28.65 9.05 23.01
C ARG A 67 -27.59 8.24 22.24
N ARG A 68 -26.40 8.81 21.96
CA ARG A 68 -25.30 8.09 21.33
C ARG A 68 -24.63 7.11 22.27
N LYS A 69 -24.50 7.46 23.56
CA LYS A 69 -23.97 6.54 24.58
C LYS A 69 -24.91 5.35 24.74
N ASP A 70 -26.21 5.60 24.87
CA ASP A 70 -27.23 4.57 25.06
C ASP A 70 -27.34 3.61 23.86
N LYS A 71 -27.19 4.14 22.63
CA LYS A 71 -27.20 3.35 21.40
C LYS A 71 -25.86 2.67 21.08
N LYS A 72 -24.82 2.89 21.87
CA LYS A 72 -23.51 2.28 21.63
C LYS A 72 -23.57 0.78 21.92
N LYS A 73 -23.46 -0.03 20.89
CA LYS A 73 -23.41 -1.49 21.03
C LYS A 73 -22.13 -1.91 21.75
N THR A 74 -22.25 -2.75 22.75
CA THR A 74 -21.13 -3.34 23.50
C THR A 74 -20.28 -4.24 22.61
N LYS A 75 -20.90 -4.98 21.69
CA LYS A 75 -20.23 -5.84 20.70
C LYS A 75 -20.65 -5.41 19.27
N PRO A 76 -20.03 -4.39 18.67
CA PRO A 76 -20.37 -4.01 17.30
C PRO A 76 -19.96 -5.10 16.33
N LYS A 77 -20.85 -5.48 15.38
CA LYS A 77 -20.55 -6.48 14.32
C LYS A 77 -19.39 -6.08 13.39
N ARG A 78 -19.04 -4.79 13.33
CA ARG A 78 -18.00 -4.26 12.45
C ARG A 78 -17.07 -3.36 13.26
N THR A 79 -15.95 -3.92 13.68
CA THR A 79 -14.84 -3.18 14.29
C THR A 79 -13.66 -3.18 13.32
N ALA A 80 -12.88 -2.11 13.34
CA ALA A 80 -11.61 -2.10 12.62
C ALA A 80 -10.66 -3.13 13.27
N GLY A 81 -10.07 -4.00 12.47
CA GLY A 81 -9.07 -4.98 12.92
C GLY A 81 -7.74 -4.31 13.27
N LEU A 82 -6.81 -5.10 13.79
CA LEU A 82 -5.43 -4.67 14.07
C LEU A 82 -4.63 -4.44 12.78
N PHE A 83 -4.95 -5.18 11.73
CA PHE A 83 -4.27 -5.15 10.45
C PHE A 83 -5.27 -4.95 9.31
N TYR A 84 -4.80 -4.39 8.21
CA TYR A 84 -5.58 -4.38 6.98
C TYR A 84 -5.63 -5.79 6.40
N THR A 85 -6.83 -6.32 6.23
CA THR A 85 -7.04 -7.47 5.33
C THR A 85 -6.92 -7.00 3.88
N GLU A 86 -6.62 -7.92 2.95
CA GLU A 86 -6.55 -7.60 1.52
C GLU A 86 -7.81 -6.87 1.03
N ALA A 87 -8.99 -7.39 1.38
CA ALA A 87 -10.26 -6.78 1.03
C ALA A 87 -10.46 -5.39 1.65
N ALA A 88 -10.00 -5.17 2.88
CA ALA A 88 -10.08 -3.86 3.54
C ALA A 88 -9.13 -2.85 2.88
N TYR A 89 -7.92 -3.27 2.52
CA TYR A 89 -6.94 -2.45 1.82
C TYR A 89 -7.44 -2.05 0.43
N ARG A 90 -7.92 -3.02 -0.37
CA ARG A 90 -8.53 -2.75 -1.68
C ARG A 90 -9.66 -1.72 -1.58
N ARG A 91 -10.58 -1.88 -0.61
CA ARG A 91 -11.65 -0.90 -0.39
C ARG A 91 -11.16 0.47 0.05
N ALA A 92 -10.04 0.54 0.77
CA ALA A 92 -9.44 1.81 1.15
C ALA A 92 -8.92 2.56 -0.09
N ILE A 93 -8.22 1.86 -1.00
CA ILE A 93 -7.75 2.40 -2.28
C ILE A 93 -8.94 2.90 -3.12
N GLN A 94 -9.96 2.06 -3.34
CA GLN A 94 -11.14 2.44 -4.12
C GLN A 94 -11.84 3.68 -3.58
N ARG A 95 -11.93 3.83 -2.25
CA ARG A 95 -12.48 5.03 -1.62
C ARG A 95 -11.58 6.26 -1.79
N ALA A 96 -10.27 6.07 -1.79
CA ALA A 96 -9.33 7.14 -2.04
C ALA A 96 -9.41 7.62 -3.49
N CYS A 97 -9.41 6.69 -4.46
CA CYS A 97 -9.58 6.99 -5.89
C CYS A 97 -10.88 7.77 -6.16
N ARG A 98 -12.00 7.31 -5.62
CA ARG A 98 -13.29 8.01 -5.75
C ARG A 98 -13.27 9.42 -5.20
N ARG A 99 -12.58 9.66 -4.08
CA ARG A 99 -12.45 11.02 -3.51
C ARG A 99 -11.54 11.92 -4.32
N ALA A 100 -10.51 11.34 -4.92
CA ALA A 100 -9.55 12.06 -5.77
C ALA A 100 -10.03 12.25 -7.21
N GLY A 101 -11.13 11.61 -7.63
CA GLY A 101 -11.62 11.65 -9.01
C GLY A 101 -10.71 10.93 -9.99
N VAL A 102 -9.93 9.95 -9.53
CA VAL A 102 -9.03 9.14 -10.37
C VAL A 102 -9.57 7.73 -10.55
N GLU A 103 -9.14 7.05 -11.61
CA GLU A 103 -9.49 5.66 -11.85
C GLU A 103 -9.04 4.73 -10.72
N ASN A 104 -9.79 3.65 -10.52
CA ASN A 104 -9.43 2.64 -9.53
C ASN A 104 -8.19 1.88 -9.99
N TRP A 105 -7.21 1.78 -9.10
CA TRP A 105 -6.01 0.98 -9.31
C TRP A 105 -5.86 -0.10 -8.24
N PHE A 106 -5.00 -1.07 -8.51
CA PHE A 106 -4.69 -2.18 -7.62
C PHE A 106 -3.19 -2.19 -7.29
N PRO A 107 -2.78 -2.64 -6.09
CA PRO A 107 -1.37 -2.67 -5.70
C PRO A 107 -0.45 -3.40 -6.69
N ASN A 108 -0.98 -4.43 -7.36
CA ASN A 108 -0.21 -5.17 -8.35
C ASN A 108 0.13 -4.35 -9.60
N GLN A 109 -0.71 -3.38 -9.98
CA GLN A 109 -0.42 -2.45 -11.09
C GLN A 109 0.81 -1.59 -10.78
N ILE A 110 0.95 -1.10 -9.54
CA ILE A 110 2.16 -0.37 -9.10
C ILE A 110 3.40 -1.26 -9.23
N ARG A 111 3.27 -2.56 -8.92
CA ARG A 111 4.37 -3.50 -9.10
C ARG A 111 4.75 -3.68 -10.57
N HIS A 112 3.77 -3.72 -11.48
CA HIS A 112 4.02 -3.77 -12.93
C HIS A 112 4.72 -2.50 -13.41
N THR A 113 4.22 -1.33 -13.04
CA THR A 113 4.85 -0.04 -13.38
C THR A 113 6.29 0.03 -12.87
N ALA A 114 6.52 -0.33 -11.61
CA ALA A 114 7.86 -0.36 -11.04
C ALA A 114 8.77 -1.35 -11.77
N ALA A 115 8.26 -2.55 -12.13
CA ALA A 115 9.02 -3.53 -12.88
C ALA A 115 9.49 -2.98 -14.24
N THR A 116 8.59 -2.34 -14.96
CA THR A 116 8.89 -1.71 -16.26
C THR A 116 9.90 -0.57 -16.10
N GLU A 117 9.71 0.31 -15.12
CA GLU A 117 10.59 1.44 -14.87
C GLU A 117 12.01 1.00 -14.49
N TYR A 118 12.14 0.08 -13.53
CA TYR A 118 13.44 -0.43 -13.12
C TYR A 118 14.15 -1.20 -14.25
N LYS A 119 13.39 -2.00 -15.02
CA LYS A 119 13.93 -2.70 -16.20
C LYS A 119 14.49 -1.71 -17.21
N ASN A 120 13.75 -0.68 -17.56
CA ASN A 120 14.14 0.27 -18.60
C ASN A 120 15.35 1.14 -18.19
N ARG A 121 15.44 1.49 -16.89
CA ARG A 121 16.53 2.33 -16.38
C ARG A 121 17.79 1.55 -15.98
N TYR A 122 17.63 0.35 -15.46
CA TYR A 122 18.72 -0.36 -14.77
C TYR A 122 18.86 -1.82 -15.21
N GLY A 123 18.02 -2.28 -16.11
CA GLY A 123 18.04 -3.66 -16.62
C GLY A 123 17.32 -4.67 -15.73
N TRP A 124 17.23 -5.90 -16.24
CA TRP A 124 16.45 -6.98 -15.64
C TRP A 124 16.93 -7.43 -14.27
N GLU A 125 18.26 -7.47 -14.06
CA GLU A 125 18.83 -7.95 -12.80
C GLU A 125 18.51 -7.01 -11.64
N ILE A 126 18.64 -5.72 -11.84
CA ILE A 126 18.30 -4.73 -10.81
C ILE A 126 16.78 -4.75 -10.54
N ALA A 127 15.97 -4.80 -11.59
CA ALA A 127 14.52 -4.93 -11.43
C ALA A 127 14.13 -6.17 -10.60
N ARG A 128 14.76 -7.31 -10.87
CA ARG A 128 14.56 -8.57 -10.15
C ARG A 128 14.88 -8.43 -8.66
N VAL A 129 16.02 -7.86 -8.33
CA VAL A 129 16.45 -7.67 -6.93
C VAL A 129 15.51 -6.73 -6.19
N VAL A 130 15.18 -5.57 -6.75
CA VAL A 130 14.28 -4.59 -6.14
C VAL A 130 12.88 -5.17 -5.93
N LEU A 131 12.37 -5.94 -6.88
CA LEU A 131 11.07 -6.60 -6.77
C LEU A 131 11.08 -7.85 -5.88
N GLY A 132 12.26 -8.29 -5.44
CA GLY A 132 12.43 -9.49 -4.61
C GLY A 132 12.00 -10.77 -5.34
N GLN A 133 12.38 -10.93 -6.60
CA GLN A 133 12.03 -12.09 -7.44
C GLN A 133 13.23 -13.01 -7.61
N LYS A 134 12.99 -14.33 -7.60
CA LYS A 134 14.06 -15.32 -7.75
C LYS A 134 14.62 -15.40 -9.16
N SER A 135 13.79 -15.16 -10.16
CA SER A 135 14.11 -15.39 -11.56
C SER A 135 13.79 -14.17 -12.42
N VAL A 136 14.60 -13.91 -13.40
CA VAL A 136 14.37 -12.88 -14.44
C VAL A 136 13.07 -13.16 -15.19
N ASN A 137 12.75 -14.43 -15.47
CA ASN A 137 11.51 -14.80 -16.13
C ASN A 137 10.27 -14.35 -15.36
N THR A 138 10.31 -14.40 -14.03
CA THR A 138 9.23 -13.86 -13.19
C THR A 138 9.12 -12.34 -13.32
N THR A 139 10.26 -11.64 -13.43
CA THR A 139 10.28 -10.19 -13.65
C THR A 139 9.71 -9.84 -15.02
N ALA A 140 10.00 -10.64 -16.04
CA ALA A 140 9.49 -10.46 -17.40
C ALA A 140 7.96 -10.49 -17.51
N ILE A 141 7.28 -11.26 -16.65
CA ILE A 141 5.82 -11.31 -16.59
C ILE A 141 5.22 -9.95 -16.16
N TYR A 142 5.95 -9.20 -15.33
CA TYR A 142 5.49 -7.92 -14.78
C TYR A 142 5.93 -6.71 -15.61
N ALA A 143 6.98 -6.82 -16.42
CA ALA A 143 7.49 -5.71 -17.21
C ALA A 143 6.95 -5.77 -18.64
N GLU A 144 6.49 -4.64 -19.15
CA GLU A 144 6.06 -4.49 -20.53
C GLU A 144 7.26 -4.64 -21.49
N ARG A 145 6.96 -5.04 -22.74
CA ARG A 145 7.96 -5.09 -23.80
C ARG A 145 8.36 -3.67 -24.19
N ASP A 146 9.62 -3.38 -24.08
CA ASP A 146 10.19 -2.10 -24.51
C ASP A 146 10.35 -2.07 -26.03
N ARG A 147 9.27 -1.74 -26.73
CA ARG A 147 9.29 -1.58 -28.19
C ARG A 147 10.04 -0.34 -28.62
N GLU A 148 9.93 0.74 -27.84
CA GLU A 148 10.60 2.00 -28.17
C GLU A 148 12.11 1.88 -28.06
N GLY A 149 12.61 1.27 -26.96
CA GLY A 149 14.03 0.96 -26.82
C GLY A 149 14.57 0.04 -27.90
N ALA A 150 13.79 -0.97 -28.29
CA ALA A 150 14.17 -1.85 -29.41
C ALA A 150 14.23 -1.10 -30.74
N MET A 151 13.26 -0.24 -31.03
CA MET A 151 13.28 0.60 -32.23
C MET A 151 14.42 1.60 -32.24
N HIS A 152 14.77 2.18 -31.09
CA HIS A 152 15.92 3.07 -30.96
C HIS A 152 17.22 2.31 -31.24
N ALA A 153 17.43 1.16 -30.61
CA ALA A 153 18.60 0.34 -30.80
C ALA A 153 18.79 -0.09 -32.28
N VAL A 154 17.71 -0.49 -32.96
CA VAL A 154 17.74 -0.85 -34.39
C VAL A 154 18.12 0.35 -35.25
N ARG A 155 17.70 1.58 -34.92
CA ARG A 155 18.08 2.78 -35.65
C ARG A 155 19.52 3.18 -35.43
N GLU A 156 20.09 2.88 -34.27
CA GLU A 156 21.51 3.21 -33.99
C GLU A 156 22.49 2.20 -34.62
N ILE A 157 22.09 0.94 -34.70
CA ILE A 157 22.99 -0.13 -35.15
C ILE A 157 22.84 -0.41 -36.64
N GLY A 158 21.74 -0.07 -37.22
CA GLY A 158 21.56 -0.44 -38.59
C GLY A 158 20.63 0.00 -39.45
#